data_156e81fbebfc1c19ccbeb74eacf35fdf
#
_entry.id   156e81fbebfc1c19ccbeb74eacf35fdf
#
_cell.length_a   1.000
_cell.length_b   1.000
_cell.length_c   1.000
_cell.angle_alpha   90.00
_cell.angle_beta   90.00
_cell.angle_gamma   90.00
#
_symmetry.space_group_name_H-M   'P 1'
#
loop_
_entity.id
_entity.type
_entity.pdbx_description
1 polymer ?
#
loop_
_entity_poly.entity_id
_entity_poly.type
_entity_poly.pdbx_seq_one_letter_code
_entity_poly.pdbx_strand_id
1 'polypeptide(L)'
;MSIAINEIITVTGHKNLDFQPKYPIDENTTVELSGQFRSTGTESSIIYFGLHSFGENGKEIFSESINRVKEPLLIISKNTDTKSLILEKKPETWYNSNRSDLKVIGIYFDGNIDRLPDYLINYPAYDTYADNNIILNKVLPKEIYDKIVPFRTRVMNHYSSNVYDYSAACYAKVDRQWTKFEAIYNGYSIGYGDIKGKFRLGTKSISPFVYANYGQKDEAILEIKNIEITVKNKPKLV
;
A
#
# COMPACT_ATOMS: atom_id res chain seq x y z
N MET A 1 0.00 -21.83 2.40
CA MET A 1 -1.25 -21.94 1.62
C MET A 1 -0.90 -21.58 0.18
N SER A 2 -1.34 -22.36 -0.80
CA SER A 2 -1.05 -22.12 -2.23
C SER A 2 -2.32 -22.28 -3.03
N ILE A 3 -2.55 -21.39 -3.99
CA ILE A 3 -3.64 -21.50 -4.97
C ILE A 3 -3.05 -21.21 -6.35
N ALA A 4 -3.48 -22.00 -7.34
CA ALA A 4 -3.13 -21.83 -8.72
C ALA A 4 -4.40 -21.73 -9.57
N ILE A 5 -4.46 -20.74 -10.46
CA ILE A 5 -5.48 -20.61 -11.50
C ILE A 5 -4.82 -21.08 -12.80
N ASN A 6 -5.12 -22.29 -13.22
CA ASN A 6 -4.49 -22.93 -14.40
C ASN A 6 -5.26 -22.72 -15.69
N GLU A 7 -6.51 -22.26 -15.60
CA GLU A 7 -7.33 -21.96 -16.77
C GLU A 7 -6.82 -20.70 -17.49
N ILE A 8 -6.97 -20.67 -18.81
CA ILE A 8 -6.66 -19.49 -19.61
C ILE A 8 -7.82 -18.51 -19.50
N ILE A 9 -7.53 -17.32 -18.99
CA ILE A 9 -8.46 -16.20 -18.94
C ILE A 9 -8.15 -15.28 -20.11
N THR A 10 -9.13 -15.03 -20.97
CA THR A 10 -9.00 -14.08 -22.09
C THR A 10 -9.69 -12.78 -21.74
N VAL A 11 -8.99 -11.66 -21.92
CA VAL A 11 -9.46 -10.31 -21.58
C VAL A 11 -9.34 -9.41 -22.80
N THR A 12 -10.45 -8.81 -23.19
CA THR A 12 -10.53 -7.85 -24.29
C THR A 12 -10.65 -6.43 -23.72
N GLY A 13 -9.84 -5.51 -24.20
CA GLY A 13 -9.80 -4.13 -23.73
C GLY A 13 -9.32 -3.99 -22.29
N HIS A 14 -9.34 -2.78 -21.78
CA HIS A 14 -8.91 -2.48 -20.40
C HIS A 14 -9.87 -3.07 -19.37
N LYS A 15 -9.35 -3.92 -18.49
CA LYS A 15 -10.10 -4.48 -17.34
C LYS A 15 -9.21 -4.66 -16.12
N ASN A 16 -9.83 -4.45 -14.96
CA ASN A 16 -9.24 -4.75 -13.67
C ASN A 16 -9.76 -6.12 -13.21
N LEU A 17 -8.85 -7.03 -12.92
CA LEU A 17 -9.15 -8.36 -12.44
C LEU A 17 -8.59 -8.53 -11.03
N ASP A 18 -9.48 -8.84 -10.09
CA ASP A 18 -9.13 -9.17 -8.72
C ASP A 18 -9.35 -10.65 -8.45
N PHE A 19 -8.35 -11.31 -7.93
CA PHE A 19 -8.41 -12.74 -7.67
C PHE A 19 -8.70 -13.01 -6.21
N GLN A 20 -9.72 -13.79 -5.96
CA GLN A 20 -10.12 -14.23 -4.61
C GLN A 20 -9.50 -15.59 -4.28
N PRO A 21 -9.31 -15.92 -3.01
CA PRO A 21 -9.66 -15.17 -1.80
C PRO A 21 -8.62 -14.10 -1.42
N LYS A 22 -8.95 -13.28 -0.41
CA LYS A 22 -7.96 -12.46 0.29
C LYS A 22 -7.17 -13.32 1.26
N TYR A 23 -5.86 -13.12 1.28
CA TYR A 23 -4.93 -13.86 2.13
C TYR A 23 -4.50 -13.01 3.31
N PRO A 24 -4.71 -13.48 4.56
CA PRO A 24 -4.19 -12.77 5.72
C PRO A 24 -2.66 -12.80 5.73
N ILE A 25 -2.06 -11.69 6.13
CA ILE A 25 -0.62 -11.56 6.29
C ILE A 25 -0.26 -10.86 7.61
N ASP A 26 0.97 -11.10 8.04
CA ASP A 26 1.62 -10.41 9.13
C ASP A 26 3.08 -10.05 8.77
N GLU A 27 3.82 -9.53 9.71
CA GLU A 27 5.22 -9.14 9.54
C GLU A 27 6.18 -10.29 9.21
N ASN A 28 5.80 -11.54 9.55
CA ASN A 28 6.58 -12.75 9.31
C ASN A 28 6.19 -13.46 8.01
N THR A 29 5.20 -12.92 7.30
CA THR A 29 4.68 -13.54 6.10
C THR A 29 5.59 -13.26 4.90
N THR A 30 5.86 -14.31 4.13
CA THR A 30 6.44 -14.21 2.80
C THR A 30 5.42 -14.67 1.77
N VAL A 31 5.26 -13.90 0.71
CA VAL A 31 4.36 -14.22 -0.39
C VAL A 31 5.16 -14.34 -1.67
N GLU A 32 5.02 -15.47 -2.33
CA GLU A 32 5.51 -15.69 -3.69
C GLU A 32 4.32 -15.57 -4.64
N LEU A 33 4.45 -14.71 -5.64
CA LEU A 33 3.44 -14.45 -6.66
C LEU A 33 4.04 -14.71 -8.04
N SER A 34 3.34 -15.44 -8.89
CA SER A 34 3.71 -15.59 -10.29
C SER A 34 2.50 -15.62 -11.21
N GLY A 35 2.74 -15.31 -12.50
CA GLY A 35 1.72 -15.36 -13.54
C GLY A 35 2.33 -15.37 -14.92
N GLN A 36 1.61 -15.93 -15.90
CA GLN A 36 2.01 -15.96 -17.31
C GLN A 36 1.01 -15.20 -18.17
N PHE A 37 1.55 -14.39 -19.07
CA PHE A 37 0.78 -13.45 -19.87
C PHE A 37 1.24 -13.48 -21.32
N ARG A 38 0.30 -13.34 -22.27
CA ARG A 38 0.61 -13.05 -23.68
C ARG A 38 -0.48 -12.19 -24.31
N SER A 39 -0.11 -11.38 -25.29
CA SER A 39 -1.07 -10.71 -26.16
C SER A 39 -1.46 -11.62 -27.32
N THR A 40 -2.75 -11.66 -27.63
CA THR A 40 -3.28 -12.34 -28.82
C THR A 40 -4.00 -11.37 -29.76
N GLY A 41 -4.12 -10.11 -29.36
CA GLY A 41 -4.66 -9.05 -30.19
C GLY A 41 -3.70 -8.58 -31.29
N THR A 42 -4.08 -7.52 -31.97
CA THR A 42 -3.26 -6.86 -33.01
C THR A 42 -2.10 -6.08 -32.40
N GLU A 43 -2.25 -5.61 -31.16
CA GLU A 43 -1.28 -4.87 -30.40
C GLU A 43 -0.75 -5.67 -29.22
N SER A 44 0.45 -5.27 -28.73
CA SER A 44 0.97 -5.78 -27.46
C SER A 44 0.09 -5.29 -26.29
N SER A 45 -0.11 -6.13 -25.30
CA SER A 45 -0.89 -5.78 -24.11
C SER A 45 -0.05 -5.10 -23.05
N ILE A 46 -0.57 -4.03 -22.45
CA ILE A 46 0.04 -3.36 -21.30
C ILE A 46 -0.60 -3.92 -20.05
N ILE A 47 0.22 -4.42 -19.12
CA ILE A 47 -0.26 -5.02 -17.89
C ILE A 47 0.36 -4.39 -16.64
N TYR A 48 -0.43 -4.34 -15.56
CA TYR A 48 0.07 -4.31 -14.19
C TYR A 48 -0.34 -5.61 -13.52
N PHE A 49 0.60 -6.24 -12.85
CA PHE A 49 0.38 -7.46 -12.10
C PHE A 49 1.01 -7.34 -10.73
N GLY A 50 0.31 -7.73 -9.67
CA GLY A 50 0.79 -7.57 -8.32
C GLY A 50 -0.23 -7.92 -7.24
N LEU A 51 -0.13 -7.23 -6.12
CA LEU A 51 -0.96 -7.41 -4.94
C LEU A 51 -1.70 -6.13 -4.56
N HIS A 52 -3.00 -6.21 -4.35
CA HIS A 52 -3.77 -5.25 -3.58
C HIS A 52 -3.55 -5.48 -2.09
N SER A 53 -3.49 -4.41 -1.34
CA SER A 53 -3.31 -4.41 0.11
C SER A 53 -4.58 -3.94 0.81
N PHE A 54 -4.99 -4.64 1.85
CA PHE A 54 -6.18 -4.30 2.63
C PHE A 54 -5.82 -4.17 4.11
N GLY A 55 -6.36 -3.12 4.74
CA GLY A 55 -6.22 -2.88 6.17
C GLY A 55 -7.17 -3.73 7.02
N GLU A 56 -7.17 -3.45 8.32
CA GLU A 56 -7.95 -4.19 9.32
C GLU A 56 -9.45 -4.22 9.03
N ASN A 57 -9.98 -3.15 8.42
CA ASN A 57 -11.41 -3.05 8.06
C ASN A 57 -11.73 -3.63 6.66
N GLY A 58 -10.80 -4.34 6.03
CA GLY A 58 -10.93 -4.84 4.67
C GLY A 58 -10.93 -3.75 3.59
N LYS A 59 -10.65 -2.49 3.96
CA LYS A 59 -10.49 -1.38 3.00
C LYS A 59 -9.11 -1.44 2.37
N GLU A 60 -9.06 -1.10 1.11
CA GLU A 60 -7.80 -1.00 0.37
C GLU A 60 -6.86 0.04 0.98
N ILE A 61 -5.59 -0.31 1.01
CA ILE A 61 -4.50 0.56 1.43
C ILE A 61 -3.75 0.98 0.18
N PHE A 62 -3.79 2.27 -0.08
CA PHE A 62 -3.10 2.85 -1.22
C PHE A 62 -1.69 3.28 -0.82
N SER A 63 -0.73 3.17 -1.75
CA SER A 63 0.62 3.64 -1.52
C SER A 63 0.83 5.03 -2.08
N GLU A 64 1.82 5.70 -1.58
CA GLU A 64 2.37 6.84 -2.28
C GLU A 64 3.32 6.46 -3.40
N SER A 65 3.46 7.36 -4.37
CA SER A 65 4.53 7.22 -5.34
C SER A 65 5.89 7.32 -4.63
N ILE A 66 6.77 6.45 -5.00
CA ILE A 66 8.07 6.11 -4.42
C ILE A 66 9.02 7.31 -4.25
N ASN A 67 8.77 8.41 -4.95
CA ASN A 67 9.72 9.51 -5.08
C ASN A 67 9.57 10.61 -4.00
N ARG A 68 8.82 10.38 -2.94
CA ARG A 68 8.58 11.40 -1.92
C ARG A 68 9.11 10.96 -0.57
N VAL A 69 10.16 11.62 -0.17
CA VAL A 69 10.70 11.50 1.18
C VAL A 69 9.64 12.00 2.15
N LYS A 70 9.23 11.14 3.07
CA LYS A 70 8.38 11.51 4.18
C LYS A 70 9.26 11.94 5.32
N GLU A 71 9.14 13.18 5.69
CA GLU A 71 9.87 13.73 6.79
C GLU A 71 9.18 13.33 8.10
N PRO A 72 9.87 12.58 8.99
CA PRO A 72 9.35 12.34 10.31
C PRO A 72 9.42 13.63 11.12
N LEU A 73 8.31 14.01 11.74
CA LEU A 73 8.19 15.25 12.50
C LEU A 73 7.93 14.97 13.99
N LEU A 74 8.57 15.73 14.86
CA LEU A 74 8.31 15.67 16.29
C LEU A 74 6.96 16.30 16.63
N ILE A 75 6.22 15.65 17.51
CA ILE A 75 5.09 16.27 18.18
C ILE A 75 5.65 17.17 19.29
N ILE A 76 5.38 18.46 19.23
CA ILE A 76 5.82 19.43 20.25
C ILE A 76 4.71 19.75 21.25
N SER A 77 3.46 19.53 20.87
CA SER A 77 2.30 19.69 21.74
C SER A 77 1.12 18.85 21.24
N LYS A 78 0.18 18.57 22.11
CA LYS A 78 -1.08 17.92 21.81
C LYS A 78 -2.21 18.66 22.53
N ASN A 79 -3.32 18.85 21.82
CA ASN A 79 -4.48 19.51 22.42
C ASN A 79 -5.36 18.53 23.21
N THR A 80 -6.05 19.08 24.19
CA THR A 80 -6.94 18.29 25.06
C THR A 80 -8.17 17.74 24.33
N ASP A 81 -8.48 18.26 23.14
CA ASP A 81 -9.56 17.75 22.30
C ASP A 81 -9.25 16.38 21.67
N THR A 82 -8.02 15.89 21.88
CA THR A 82 -7.50 14.62 21.38
C THR A 82 -7.53 14.46 19.85
N LYS A 83 -7.78 15.53 19.12
CA LYS A 83 -7.80 15.54 17.65
C LYS A 83 -6.63 16.29 17.04
N SER A 84 -6.00 17.20 17.79
CA SER A 84 -4.96 18.06 17.24
C SER A 84 -3.58 17.71 17.77
N LEU A 85 -2.64 17.55 16.85
CA LEU A 85 -1.23 17.36 17.13
C LEU A 85 -0.45 18.54 16.55
N ILE A 86 0.34 19.21 17.39
CA ILE A 86 1.20 20.32 16.97
C ILE A 86 2.59 19.77 16.72
N LEU A 87 3.10 19.97 15.52
CA LEU A 87 4.40 19.49 15.08
C LEU A 87 5.47 20.57 15.23
N GLU A 88 6.73 20.17 15.22
CA GLU A 88 7.89 21.07 15.27
C GLU A 88 7.94 22.06 14.09
N LYS A 89 7.37 21.69 12.95
CA LYS A 89 7.22 22.54 11.78
C LYS A 89 6.09 22.08 10.89
N LYS A 90 5.71 22.91 9.92
CA LYS A 90 4.73 22.54 8.89
C LYS A 90 5.24 21.34 8.08
N PRO A 91 4.39 20.32 7.86
CA PRO A 91 4.76 19.16 7.06
C PRO A 91 4.73 19.49 5.56
N GLU A 92 5.72 20.17 5.05
CA GLU A 92 5.77 20.65 3.65
C GLU A 92 5.81 19.51 2.63
N THR A 93 6.38 18.38 3.02
CA THR A 93 6.51 17.20 2.15
C THR A 93 5.30 16.28 2.21
N TRP A 94 4.40 16.49 3.16
CA TRP A 94 3.18 15.69 3.29
C TRP A 94 2.15 16.23 2.32
N TYR A 95 1.89 15.47 1.31
CA TYR A 95 1.20 15.96 0.14
C TYR A 95 -0.29 16.20 0.33
N ASN A 96 -0.76 17.34 -0.18
CA ASN A 96 -2.18 17.62 -0.38
C ASN A 96 -2.71 16.83 -1.57
N SER A 97 -3.50 15.84 -1.32
CA SER A 97 -4.19 15.13 -2.36
C SER A 97 -5.69 15.32 -2.25
N ASN A 98 -6.34 15.26 -3.39
CA ASN A 98 -7.79 15.40 -3.49
C ASN A 98 -8.58 14.19 -2.94
N ARG A 99 -7.90 13.17 -2.40
CA ARG A 99 -8.52 11.94 -1.88
C ARG A 99 -8.30 11.85 -0.38
N SER A 100 -9.29 12.33 0.38
CA SER A 100 -9.24 12.44 1.85
C SER A 100 -9.24 11.13 2.60
N ASP A 101 -9.69 10.08 1.95
CA ASP A 101 -9.90 8.75 2.52
C ASP A 101 -8.60 7.93 2.65
N LEU A 102 -7.49 8.40 2.06
CA LEU A 102 -6.31 7.59 1.85
C LEU A 102 -5.06 8.03 2.62
N LYS A 103 -5.17 9.01 3.50
CA LYS A 103 -4.03 9.48 4.27
C LYS A 103 -3.90 8.76 5.59
N VAL A 104 -2.72 8.24 5.85
CA VAL A 104 -2.40 7.53 7.08
C VAL A 104 -1.14 8.12 7.70
N ILE A 105 -1.24 8.49 8.98
CA ILE A 105 -0.10 8.87 9.80
C ILE A 105 0.28 7.70 10.68
N GLY A 106 1.57 7.39 10.73
CA GLY A 106 2.16 6.53 11.74
C GLY A 106 2.64 7.35 12.92
N ILE A 107 2.35 6.89 14.13
CA ILE A 107 2.80 7.48 15.39
C ILE A 107 3.85 6.55 16.00
N TYR A 108 4.99 7.10 16.38
CA TYR A 108 6.13 6.41 16.97
C TYR A 108 6.40 7.01 18.36
N PHE A 109 5.94 6.33 19.42
CA PHE A 109 5.95 6.87 20.78
C PHE A 109 7.37 7.12 21.32
N ASP A 110 8.32 6.26 20.95
CA ASP A 110 9.73 6.42 21.34
C ASP A 110 10.56 7.22 20.34
N GLY A 111 9.95 7.65 19.23
CA GLY A 111 10.59 8.40 18.15
C GLY A 111 11.43 7.56 17.19
N ASN A 112 11.53 6.25 17.39
CA ASN A 112 12.24 5.35 16.47
C ASN A 112 11.40 5.04 15.25
N ILE A 113 11.79 5.60 14.11
CA ILE A 113 11.08 5.47 12.83
C ILE A 113 11.55 4.29 11.97
N ASP A 114 12.61 3.58 12.39
CA ASP A 114 13.20 2.46 11.66
C ASP A 114 12.45 1.14 11.89
N ARG A 115 11.27 1.23 12.46
CA ARG A 115 10.36 0.11 12.75
C ARG A 115 8.93 0.45 12.36
N LEU A 116 8.02 -0.51 12.50
CA LEU A 116 6.59 -0.24 12.33
C LEU A 116 6.11 0.79 13.37
N PRO A 117 5.18 1.69 12.99
CA PRO A 117 4.60 2.62 13.94
C PRO A 117 3.83 1.89 15.04
N ASP A 118 3.81 2.48 16.22
CA ASP A 118 3.03 1.98 17.35
C ASP A 118 1.53 2.11 17.12
N TYR A 119 1.15 3.12 16.30
CA TYR A 119 -0.25 3.38 15.99
C TYR A 119 -0.38 4.00 14.60
N LEU A 120 -1.45 3.62 13.89
CA LEU A 120 -1.83 4.18 12.59
C LEU A 120 -3.16 4.88 12.70
N ILE A 121 -3.26 6.08 12.15
CA ILE A 121 -4.50 6.84 12.12
C ILE A 121 -4.69 7.52 10.76
N ASN A 122 -5.92 7.46 10.27
CA ASN A 122 -6.32 8.23 9.10
C ASN A 122 -6.52 9.69 9.48
N TYR A 123 -6.14 10.60 8.59
CA TYR A 123 -6.36 12.03 8.75
C TYR A 123 -6.94 12.65 7.47
N PRO A 124 -7.70 13.76 7.57
CA PRO A 124 -8.32 14.37 6.40
C PRO A 124 -7.30 14.98 5.44
N ALA A 125 -7.67 14.99 4.17
CA ALA A 125 -6.82 15.47 3.08
C ALA A 125 -6.73 16.99 2.99
N TYR A 126 -7.72 17.70 3.51
CA TYR A 126 -7.91 19.12 3.26
C TYR A 126 -7.74 19.95 4.52
N ASP A 127 -7.11 21.10 4.37
CA ASP A 127 -7.07 22.25 5.27
C ASP A 127 -6.62 22.01 6.71
N THR A 128 -6.00 20.87 6.97
CA THR A 128 -5.56 20.54 8.32
C THR A 128 -4.17 21.03 8.64
N TYR A 129 -3.55 21.72 7.70
CA TYR A 129 -2.21 22.28 7.88
C TYR A 129 -2.26 23.80 7.95
N ALA A 130 -3.07 24.33 8.85
CA ALA A 130 -2.82 25.68 9.31
C ALA A 130 -1.51 25.63 10.09
N ASP A 131 -0.44 26.05 9.44
CA ASP A 131 0.90 26.06 9.99
C ASP A 131 1.45 24.67 10.33
N ASN A 132 1.72 24.38 11.59
CA ASN A 132 2.27 23.12 12.09
C ASN A 132 1.24 22.25 12.82
N ASN A 133 -0.04 22.53 12.68
CA ASN A 133 -1.10 21.82 13.36
C ASN A 133 -1.74 20.75 12.45
N ILE A 134 -1.81 19.51 12.90
CA ILE A 134 -2.53 18.43 12.23
C ILE A 134 -3.83 18.18 12.99
N ILE A 135 -4.95 18.25 12.29
CA ILE A 135 -6.25 17.85 12.82
C ILE A 135 -6.59 16.45 12.29
N LEU A 136 -6.82 15.53 13.20
CA LEU A 136 -7.12 14.14 12.88
C LEU A 136 -8.61 13.96 12.55
N ASN A 137 -8.92 12.95 11.74
CA ASN A 137 -10.31 12.59 11.40
C ASN A 137 -11.12 12.13 12.60
N LYS A 138 -10.45 11.47 13.53
CA LYS A 138 -11.07 10.89 14.73
C LYS A 138 -10.30 11.32 15.95
N VAL A 139 -11.02 11.38 17.06
CA VAL A 139 -10.41 11.50 18.39
C VAL A 139 -9.49 10.31 18.61
N LEU A 140 -8.27 10.57 19.07
CA LEU A 140 -7.38 9.51 19.49
C LEU A 140 -7.95 8.78 20.72
N PRO A 141 -7.92 7.46 20.75
CA PRO A 141 -8.20 6.71 21.97
C PRO A 141 -7.34 7.25 23.13
N LYS A 142 -7.91 7.32 24.32
CA LYS A 142 -7.23 7.92 25.48
C LYS A 142 -5.88 7.23 25.75
N GLU A 143 -5.82 5.92 25.64
CA GLU A 143 -4.62 5.13 25.85
C GLU A 143 -3.50 5.43 24.81
N ILE A 144 -3.86 5.88 23.61
CA ILE A 144 -2.91 6.33 22.59
C ILE A 144 -2.47 7.76 22.87
N TYR A 145 -3.44 8.63 23.17
CA TYR A 145 -3.16 10.02 23.51
C TYR A 145 -2.21 10.15 24.70
N ASP A 146 -2.41 9.36 25.75
CA ASP A 146 -1.58 9.37 26.95
C ASP A 146 -0.13 8.95 26.68
N LYS A 147 0.09 8.07 25.69
CA LYS A 147 1.45 7.62 25.30
C LYS A 147 2.21 8.66 24.45
N ILE A 148 1.54 9.65 23.89
CA ILE A 148 2.20 10.71 23.13
C ILE A 148 2.94 11.62 24.10
N VAL A 149 4.26 11.65 23.98
CA VAL A 149 5.15 12.49 24.76
C VAL A 149 5.71 13.58 23.87
N PRO A 150 5.37 14.87 24.10
CA PRO A 150 5.95 15.98 23.35
C PRO A 150 7.49 15.94 23.35
N PHE A 151 8.09 16.35 22.24
CA PHE A 151 9.53 16.36 21.98
C PHE A 151 10.20 14.97 21.97
N ARG A 152 9.42 13.89 22.04
CA ARG A 152 9.91 12.52 21.91
C ARG A 152 9.15 11.74 20.82
N THR A 153 7.82 11.81 20.85
CA THR A 153 6.99 11.11 19.89
C THR A 153 7.12 11.74 18.50
N ARG A 154 7.31 10.90 17.49
CA ARG A 154 7.33 11.33 16.10
C ARG A 154 6.10 10.85 15.35
N VAL A 155 5.76 11.58 14.33
CA VAL A 155 4.75 11.20 13.35
C VAL A 155 5.36 11.23 11.96
N MET A 156 4.87 10.35 11.11
CA MET A 156 5.28 10.28 9.72
C MET A 156 4.08 9.95 8.84
N ASN A 157 3.97 10.62 7.70
CA ASN A 157 2.95 10.27 6.72
C ASN A 157 3.37 9.02 5.95
N HIS A 158 2.54 7.99 5.97
CA HIS A 158 2.79 6.72 5.30
C HIS A 158 2.09 6.58 3.96
N TYR A 159 1.00 7.33 3.76
CA TYR A 159 0.21 7.20 2.55
C TYR A 159 -0.34 8.53 2.09
N SER A 160 -0.28 8.80 0.83
CA SER A 160 -0.99 9.86 0.15
C SER A 160 -1.65 9.34 -1.11
N SER A 161 -2.52 10.10 -1.62
CA SER A 161 -3.53 9.70 -2.58
C SER A 161 -3.16 9.86 -4.05
N ASN A 162 -1.97 10.15 -4.41
CA ASN A 162 -1.56 10.06 -5.82
C ASN A 162 -1.03 8.68 -6.12
N VAL A 163 -1.96 7.63 -6.14
CA VAL A 163 -1.33 6.52 -5.69
C VAL A 163 -1.95 5.29 -6.20
N TYR A 164 -1.07 4.42 -6.41
CA TYR A 164 -1.34 3.09 -6.82
C TYR A 164 -1.89 2.30 -5.62
N ASP A 165 -3.04 1.69 -5.80
CA ASP A 165 -3.73 0.82 -4.85
C ASP A 165 -3.08 -0.57 -4.75
N TYR A 166 -1.91 -0.75 -5.35
CA TYR A 166 -1.26 -2.03 -5.49
C TYR A 166 0.25 -1.98 -5.26
N SER A 167 0.82 -3.13 -4.92
CA SER A 167 2.25 -3.40 -4.98
C SER A 167 2.52 -4.17 -6.27
N ALA A 168 3.03 -3.49 -7.29
CA ALA A 168 3.28 -4.12 -8.57
C ALA A 168 4.44 -5.12 -8.50
N ALA A 169 4.23 -6.32 -8.99
CA ALA A 169 5.28 -7.24 -9.38
C ALA A 169 5.91 -6.79 -10.70
N CYS A 170 5.05 -6.37 -11.64
CA CYS A 170 5.50 -5.79 -12.89
C CYS A 170 4.53 -4.72 -13.41
N TYR A 171 5.09 -3.79 -14.16
CA TYR A 171 4.44 -3.03 -15.20
C TYR A 171 5.16 -3.38 -16.50
N ALA A 172 4.46 -3.99 -17.44
CA ALA A 172 5.10 -4.54 -18.62
C ALA A 172 4.21 -4.44 -19.87
N LYS A 173 4.88 -4.41 -21.01
CA LYS A 173 4.29 -4.65 -22.32
C LYS A 173 4.57 -6.10 -22.68
N VAL A 174 3.52 -6.88 -22.95
CA VAL A 174 3.62 -8.30 -23.33
C VAL A 174 3.21 -8.50 -24.76
N ASP A 175 3.96 -9.35 -25.45
CA ASP A 175 3.77 -9.68 -26.85
C ASP A 175 3.08 -11.05 -27.00
N ARG A 176 3.16 -11.65 -28.20
CA ARG A 176 2.46 -12.91 -28.54
C ARG A 176 3.04 -14.15 -27.86
N GLN A 177 4.25 -14.07 -27.30
CA GLN A 177 4.86 -15.17 -26.56
C GLN A 177 4.48 -15.12 -25.08
N TRP A 178 4.28 -16.29 -24.48
CA TRP A 178 4.05 -16.39 -23.05
C TRP A 178 5.27 -15.85 -22.28
N THR A 179 5.01 -14.82 -21.48
CA THR A 179 6.00 -14.21 -20.59
C THR A 179 5.59 -14.46 -19.15
N LYS A 180 6.51 -15.01 -18.36
CA LYS A 180 6.32 -15.22 -16.92
C LYS A 180 6.81 -14.04 -16.14
N PHE A 181 6.03 -13.58 -15.15
CA PHE A 181 6.44 -12.60 -14.15
C PHE A 181 6.33 -13.23 -12.77
N GLU A 182 7.32 -12.93 -11.93
CA GLU A 182 7.43 -13.43 -10.58
C GLU A 182 7.82 -12.30 -9.63
N ALA A 183 7.30 -12.37 -8.39
CA ALA A 183 7.70 -11.47 -7.32
C ALA A 183 7.64 -12.17 -5.96
N ILE A 184 8.51 -11.75 -5.07
CA ILE A 184 8.52 -12.16 -3.67
C ILE A 184 8.26 -10.92 -2.82
N TYR A 185 7.30 -11.02 -1.91
CA TYR A 185 6.95 -9.97 -0.97
C TYR A 185 7.24 -10.44 0.44
N ASN A 186 7.94 -9.63 1.23
CA ASN A 186 8.18 -9.91 2.64
C ASN A 186 8.38 -8.62 3.43
N GLY A 187 7.90 -8.61 4.67
CA GLY A 187 7.98 -7.45 5.55
C GLY A 187 7.24 -6.24 5.02
N TYR A 188 7.17 -5.21 5.84
CA TYR A 188 6.46 -3.98 5.51
C TYR A 188 7.41 -2.89 5.01
N SER A 189 6.92 -2.05 4.10
CA SER A 189 7.57 -0.79 3.77
C SER A 189 7.45 0.16 4.96
N ILE A 190 8.55 0.75 5.36
CA ILE A 190 8.57 1.77 6.43
C ILE A 190 8.30 3.18 5.91
N GLY A 191 7.84 3.30 4.68
CA GLY A 191 7.43 4.60 4.11
C GLY A 191 8.53 5.35 3.37
N TYR A 192 9.75 4.84 3.34
CA TYR A 192 10.85 5.40 2.55
C TYR A 192 11.21 4.53 1.37
N GLY A 193 11.44 5.16 0.21
CA GLY A 193 12.05 4.52 -0.95
C GLY A 193 11.19 3.47 -1.62
N ASP A 194 11.86 2.50 -2.22
CA ASP A 194 11.23 1.45 -3.02
C ASP A 194 10.46 0.45 -2.15
N ILE A 195 9.18 0.32 -2.45
CA ILE A 195 8.30 -0.68 -1.83
C ILE A 195 8.25 -1.99 -2.61
N LYS A 196 9.07 -2.14 -3.65
CA LYS A 196 9.15 -3.37 -4.43
C LYS A 196 9.44 -4.56 -3.53
N GLY A 197 8.60 -5.58 -3.63
CA GLY A 197 8.71 -6.77 -2.78
C GLY A 197 8.40 -6.54 -1.30
N LYS A 198 7.69 -5.46 -0.95
CA LYS A 198 7.23 -5.16 0.40
C LYS A 198 5.72 -5.02 0.45
N PHE A 199 5.14 -5.36 1.60
CA PHE A 199 3.76 -5.01 1.88
C PHE A 199 3.64 -3.54 2.27
N ARG A 200 2.49 -2.96 2.01
CA ARG A 200 2.16 -1.64 2.50
C ARG A 200 2.02 -1.66 4.02
N LEU A 201 2.47 -0.61 4.66
CA LEU A 201 2.30 -0.50 6.10
C LEU A 201 0.80 -0.53 6.46
N GLY A 202 0.46 -1.28 7.51
CA GLY A 202 -0.93 -1.49 7.92
C GLY A 202 -1.69 -2.57 7.15
N THR A 203 -1.07 -3.22 6.15
CA THR A 203 -1.69 -4.34 5.44
C THR A 203 -1.96 -5.50 6.39
N LYS A 204 -3.19 -5.99 6.36
CA LYS A 204 -3.65 -7.17 7.12
C LYS A 204 -4.01 -8.33 6.20
N SER A 205 -4.38 -8.02 4.97
CA SER A 205 -4.62 -9.03 3.95
C SER A 205 -4.29 -8.50 2.55
N ILE A 206 -4.08 -9.41 1.63
CA ILE A 206 -3.72 -9.13 0.25
C ILE A 206 -4.58 -9.96 -0.70
N SER A 207 -4.70 -9.51 -1.95
CA SER A 207 -5.19 -10.34 -3.07
C SER A 207 -4.37 -10.09 -4.33
N PRO A 208 -4.15 -11.09 -5.18
CA PRO A 208 -3.57 -10.88 -6.49
C PRO A 208 -4.49 -10.04 -7.38
N PHE A 209 -3.89 -9.23 -8.24
CA PHE A 209 -4.63 -8.48 -9.25
C PHE A 209 -3.89 -8.46 -10.59
N VAL A 210 -4.64 -8.21 -11.67
CA VAL A 210 -4.13 -7.87 -12.98
C VAL A 210 -4.92 -6.70 -13.55
N TYR A 211 -4.25 -5.60 -13.87
CA TYR A 211 -4.82 -4.60 -14.77
C TYR A 211 -4.43 -4.97 -16.18
N ALA A 212 -5.39 -5.57 -16.88
CA ALA A 212 -5.23 -6.08 -18.22
C ALA A 212 -5.43 -4.97 -19.26
N ASN A 213 -4.59 -4.93 -20.29
CA ASN A 213 -4.69 -3.98 -21.41
C ASN A 213 -4.82 -2.53 -20.92
N TYR A 214 -3.99 -2.13 -19.96
CA TYR A 214 -4.13 -0.85 -19.24
C TYR A 214 -4.11 0.33 -20.20
N GLY A 215 -5.21 1.11 -20.19
CA GLY A 215 -5.38 2.26 -21.07
C GLY A 215 -5.61 1.94 -22.55
N GLN A 216 -5.76 0.66 -22.90
CA GLN A 216 -5.96 0.20 -24.30
C GLN A 216 -7.44 -0.07 -24.59
N LYS A 217 -7.77 -0.06 -25.88
CA LYS A 217 -9.12 -0.34 -26.40
C LYS A 217 -9.34 -1.83 -26.65
N ASP A 218 -10.49 -2.15 -27.22
CA ASP A 218 -10.95 -3.54 -27.44
C ASP A 218 -10.10 -4.36 -28.41
N GLU A 219 -9.23 -3.74 -29.20
CA GLU A 219 -8.28 -4.43 -30.08
C GLU A 219 -7.14 -5.12 -29.32
N ALA A 220 -6.88 -4.66 -28.08
CA ALA A 220 -5.93 -5.33 -27.21
C ALA A 220 -6.58 -6.54 -26.54
N ILE A 221 -5.99 -7.71 -26.75
CA ILE A 221 -6.47 -8.97 -26.16
C ILE A 221 -5.33 -9.61 -25.39
N LEU A 222 -5.54 -9.80 -24.10
CA LEU A 222 -4.61 -10.44 -23.18
C LEU A 222 -5.10 -11.84 -22.81
N GLU A 223 -4.22 -12.80 -22.87
CA GLU A 223 -4.41 -14.11 -22.25
C GLU A 223 -3.54 -14.23 -21.00
N ILE A 224 -4.13 -14.76 -19.95
CA ILE A 224 -3.56 -14.93 -18.61
C ILE A 224 -3.70 -16.39 -18.22
N LYS A 225 -2.65 -17.00 -17.67
CA LYS A 225 -2.70 -18.34 -17.06
C LYS A 225 -1.70 -18.50 -15.92
N ASN A 226 -1.83 -19.58 -15.18
CA ASN A 226 -0.90 -19.97 -14.12
C ASN A 226 -0.65 -18.83 -13.13
N ILE A 227 -1.75 -18.14 -12.71
CA ILE A 227 -1.65 -17.21 -11.59
C ILE A 227 -1.50 -18.04 -10.32
N GLU A 228 -0.35 -17.95 -9.70
CA GLU A 228 0.00 -18.70 -8.50
C GLU A 228 0.35 -17.75 -7.38
N ILE A 229 -0.21 -18.00 -6.21
CA ILE A 229 0.16 -17.33 -4.96
C ILE A 229 0.48 -18.36 -3.90
N THR A 230 1.63 -18.21 -3.27
CA THR A 230 2.03 -19.04 -2.13
C THR A 230 2.33 -18.15 -0.94
N VAL A 231 1.57 -18.35 0.14
CA VAL A 231 1.72 -17.63 1.40
C VAL A 231 2.42 -18.54 2.41
N LYS A 232 3.59 -18.11 2.87
CA LYS A 232 4.45 -18.81 3.83
C LYS A 232 4.61 -17.95 5.08
N ASN A 233 4.28 -18.48 6.24
CA ASN A 233 4.57 -17.83 7.51
C ASN A 233 5.86 -18.40 8.08
N LYS A 234 6.80 -17.55 8.47
CA LYS A 234 7.97 -18.00 9.24
C LYS A 234 7.50 -18.47 10.62
N PRO A 235 8.04 -19.57 11.15
CA PRO A 235 7.77 -19.94 12.53
C PRO A 235 8.15 -18.77 13.44
N LYS A 236 7.24 -18.43 14.37
CA LYS A 236 7.60 -17.51 15.44
C LYS A 236 8.71 -18.18 16.23
N LEU A 237 9.87 -17.54 16.29
CA LEU A 237 10.90 -17.94 17.26
C LEU A 237 10.30 -17.73 18.66
N VAL A 238 10.09 -18.83 19.36
CA VAL A 238 9.60 -18.86 20.74
C VAL A 238 10.76 -18.48 21.65
#